data_68601cc88e9921277cdfc95c6d67e560
#
_entry.id   68601cc88e9921277cdfc95c6d67e560
#
_cell.length_a   1.000
_cell.length_b   1.000
_cell.length_c   1.000
_cell.angle_alpha   90.00
_cell.angle_beta   90.00
_cell.angle_gamma   90.00
#
_symmetry.space_group_name_H-M   'P 1'
#
loop_
_entity.id
_entity.type
_entity.pdbx_description
1 polymer ?
#
loop_
_entity_poly.entity_id
_entity_poly.type
_entity_poly.pdbx_seq_one_letter_code
_entity_poly.pdbx_strand_id
1 'polypeptide(L)'
;IMREYAEIGIGREARRTFDLEQLSIVPQRRTRSSKDVDTTWHIDAYTFDIPFLSHPTDALATPEFIIEMGKQGGLGVINAEGLWGRHEDLEGALARIYSQPGDNSIIQELHAAPLDDALLTERISQVRDSGVTVAVRVSPQNAREMAPKVIAAGAELLFIQGTLVSAEHVATGGEPLNLKEFIGSLDVPVIAGGVTDYTLSLIH
;
A
#
# COMPACT_ATOMS: atom_id res chain seq x y z
N ILE A 1 -13.93 -18.29 25.13
CA ILE A 1 -13.43 -18.67 23.79
C ILE A 1 -12.25 -19.59 24.02
N MET A 2 -12.42 -20.88 23.70
CA MET A 2 -11.32 -21.85 23.82
C MET A 2 -10.30 -21.56 22.74
N ARG A 3 -9.06 -21.25 23.14
CA ARG A 3 -7.96 -21.08 22.20
C ARG A 3 -7.42 -22.46 21.82
N GLU A 4 -7.40 -22.75 20.53
CA GLU A 4 -6.88 -24.01 20.02
C GLU A 4 -5.38 -23.86 19.78
N TYR A 5 -4.60 -24.70 20.48
CA TYR A 5 -3.16 -24.79 20.30
C TYR A 5 -2.81 -26.12 19.66
N ALA A 6 -1.84 -26.10 18.77
CA ALA A 6 -1.25 -27.28 18.16
C ALA A 6 0.18 -27.46 18.66
N GLU A 7 0.55 -28.68 19.04
CA GLU A 7 1.93 -29.00 19.36
C GLU A 7 2.75 -29.05 18.05
N ILE A 8 3.82 -28.26 17.95
CA ILE A 8 4.68 -28.13 16.77
C ILE A 8 6.12 -28.60 17.03
N GLY A 9 6.31 -29.53 17.93
CA GLY A 9 7.58 -30.07 18.32
C GLY A 9 7.64 -30.30 19.83
N ILE A 10 8.71 -30.91 20.32
CA ILE A 10 8.82 -31.26 21.73
C ILE A 10 8.75 -30.01 22.62
N GLY A 11 7.65 -29.88 23.35
CA GLY A 11 7.43 -28.78 24.30
C GLY A 11 7.20 -27.41 23.66
N ARG A 12 6.79 -27.35 22.38
CA ARG A 12 6.42 -26.11 21.68
C ARG A 12 4.99 -26.18 21.20
N GLU A 13 4.26 -25.12 21.48
CA GLU A 13 2.86 -24.94 21.04
C GLU A 13 2.74 -23.74 20.11
N ALA A 14 1.94 -23.88 19.06
CA ALA A 14 1.55 -22.80 18.19
C ALA A 14 0.05 -22.55 18.28
N ARG A 15 -0.37 -21.29 18.13
CA ARG A 15 -1.77 -20.94 17.95
C ARG A 15 -2.20 -21.28 16.54
N ARG A 16 -3.35 -21.94 16.39
CA ARG A 16 -3.96 -22.12 15.08
C ARG A 16 -4.36 -20.77 14.52
N THR A 17 -3.95 -20.49 13.29
CA THR A 17 -4.35 -19.34 12.50
C THR A 17 -5.19 -19.79 11.31
N PHE A 18 -5.95 -18.88 10.72
CA PHE A 18 -6.82 -19.16 9.59
C PHE A 18 -6.59 -18.13 8.50
N ASP A 19 -6.55 -18.58 7.27
CA ASP A 19 -6.63 -17.70 6.11
C ASP A 19 -8.06 -17.17 5.96
N LEU A 20 -8.23 -16.01 5.32
CA LEU A 20 -9.55 -15.41 5.11
C LEU A 20 -10.51 -16.34 4.36
N GLU A 21 -9.99 -17.16 3.45
CA GLU A 21 -10.75 -18.16 2.69
C GLU A 21 -11.31 -19.29 3.56
N GLN A 22 -10.75 -19.50 4.74
CA GLN A 22 -11.20 -20.49 5.70
C GLN A 22 -12.27 -19.97 6.67
N LEU A 23 -12.61 -18.69 6.55
CA LEU A 23 -13.55 -18.00 7.43
C LEU A 23 -14.81 -17.62 6.68
N SER A 24 -15.94 -17.58 7.41
CA SER A 24 -17.21 -17.08 6.90
C SER A 24 -17.86 -16.13 7.90
N ILE A 25 -18.56 -15.14 7.36
CA ILE A 25 -19.36 -14.24 8.20
C ILE A 25 -20.61 -15.00 8.65
N VAL A 26 -20.80 -15.10 9.96
CA VAL A 26 -22.00 -15.73 10.54
C VAL A 26 -23.14 -14.72 10.52
N PRO A 27 -24.30 -15.06 9.92
CA PRO A 27 -25.46 -14.16 9.91
C PRO A 27 -25.93 -13.84 11.33
N GLN A 28 -26.26 -12.59 11.56
CA GLN A 28 -26.86 -12.16 12.82
C GLN A 28 -28.39 -12.41 12.83
N ARG A 29 -28.96 -12.48 14.04
CA ARG A 29 -30.41 -12.65 14.22
C ARG A 29 -31.24 -11.52 13.62
N ARG A 30 -30.66 -10.30 13.59
CA ARG A 30 -31.30 -9.12 13.01
C ARG A 30 -30.53 -8.68 11.78
N THR A 31 -31.24 -8.50 10.69
CA THR A 31 -30.73 -7.86 9.48
C THR A 31 -31.21 -6.42 9.42
N ARG A 32 -30.43 -5.57 8.80
CA ARG A 32 -30.78 -4.17 8.50
C ARG A 32 -30.92 -4.01 6.99
N SER A 33 -31.62 -2.98 6.56
CA SER A 33 -31.58 -2.57 5.16
C SER A 33 -30.14 -2.17 4.77
N SER A 34 -29.71 -2.52 3.58
CA SER A 34 -28.41 -2.07 3.06
C SER A 34 -28.32 -0.53 2.99
N LYS A 35 -29.47 0.15 2.89
CA LYS A 35 -29.56 1.62 2.90
C LYS A 35 -29.25 2.24 4.26
N ASP A 36 -29.32 1.45 5.34
CA ASP A 36 -29.06 1.91 6.71
C ASP A 36 -27.60 1.62 7.14
N VAL A 37 -26.77 1.11 6.22
CA VAL A 37 -25.37 0.79 6.48
C VAL A 37 -24.52 1.99 6.11
N ASP A 38 -23.84 2.53 7.11
CA ASP A 38 -22.79 3.53 6.92
C ASP A 38 -21.47 2.82 6.58
N THR A 39 -20.93 3.09 5.39
CA THR A 39 -19.67 2.53 4.89
C THR A 39 -18.51 3.52 5.00
N THR A 40 -18.77 4.70 5.54
CA THR A 40 -17.76 5.74 5.74
C THR A 40 -16.63 5.24 6.63
N TRP A 41 -15.40 5.53 6.26
CA TRP A 41 -14.24 5.22 7.06
C TRP A 41 -13.28 6.40 7.12
N HIS A 42 -12.43 6.43 8.15
CA HIS A 42 -11.56 7.55 8.45
C HIS A 42 -10.11 7.09 8.61
N ILE A 43 -9.19 7.89 8.08
CA ILE A 43 -7.76 7.80 8.36
C ILE A 43 -7.33 9.20 8.80
N ASP A 44 -7.08 9.37 10.09
CA ASP A 44 -6.77 10.66 10.70
C ASP A 44 -7.83 11.72 10.31
N ALA A 45 -7.45 12.80 9.65
CA ALA A 45 -8.36 13.85 9.19
C ALA A 45 -9.09 13.51 7.88
N TYR A 46 -8.76 12.43 7.21
CA TYR A 46 -9.32 12.04 5.91
C TYR A 46 -10.53 11.15 6.08
N THR A 47 -11.55 11.39 5.26
CA THR A 47 -12.82 10.65 5.25
C THR A 47 -13.10 10.12 3.86
N PHE A 48 -13.53 8.86 3.77
CA PHE A 48 -13.85 8.17 2.53
C PHE A 48 -15.25 7.56 2.62
N ASP A 49 -16.00 7.57 1.53
CA ASP A 49 -17.38 7.08 1.49
C ASP A 49 -17.47 5.55 1.53
N ILE A 50 -16.46 4.88 0.98
CA ILE A 50 -16.38 3.42 0.92
C ILE A 50 -15.02 2.92 1.43
N PRO A 51 -14.97 1.79 2.20
CA PRO A 51 -13.73 1.28 2.77
C PRO A 51 -12.95 0.42 1.75
N PHE A 52 -12.68 1.00 0.59
CA PHE A 52 -11.89 0.39 -0.47
C PHE A 52 -10.67 1.22 -0.78
N LEU A 53 -9.54 0.56 -0.89
CA LEU A 53 -8.31 1.15 -1.41
C LEU A 53 -7.72 0.27 -2.52
N SER A 54 -7.08 0.89 -3.50
CA SER A 54 -6.43 0.14 -4.57
C SER A 54 -5.10 -0.44 -4.10
N HIS A 55 -4.76 -1.64 -4.59
CA HIS A 55 -3.42 -2.16 -4.43
C HIS A 55 -2.46 -1.40 -5.38
N PRO A 56 -1.31 -0.90 -4.91
CA PRO A 56 -0.38 -0.10 -5.70
C PRO A 56 0.46 -0.94 -6.67
N THR A 57 -0.20 -1.57 -7.64
CA THR A 57 0.46 -2.29 -8.74
C THR A 57 0.53 -1.40 -9.98
N ASP A 58 1.52 -1.61 -10.83
CA ASP A 58 1.72 -0.80 -12.04
C ASP A 58 0.52 -0.83 -12.99
N ALA A 59 -0.20 -1.97 -13.06
CA ALA A 59 -1.36 -2.11 -13.93
C ALA A 59 -2.63 -1.39 -13.41
N LEU A 60 -2.75 -1.20 -12.10
CA LEU A 60 -3.93 -0.61 -11.47
C LEU A 60 -3.69 0.80 -10.94
N ALA A 61 -2.43 1.17 -10.74
CA ALA A 61 -2.07 2.43 -10.12
C ALA A 61 -1.77 3.53 -11.14
N THR A 62 -2.48 3.56 -12.28
CA THR A 62 -2.38 4.67 -13.22
C THR A 62 -3.05 5.93 -12.64
N PRO A 63 -2.60 7.15 -13.00
CA PRO A 63 -3.22 8.38 -12.52
C PRO A 63 -4.74 8.41 -12.76
N GLU A 64 -5.18 7.98 -13.93
CA GLU A 64 -6.59 7.95 -14.31
C GLU A 64 -7.40 7.03 -13.42
N PHE A 65 -6.89 5.82 -13.15
CA PHE A 65 -7.54 4.86 -12.26
C PHE A 65 -7.64 5.40 -10.83
N ILE A 66 -6.56 6.00 -10.32
CA ILE A 66 -6.51 6.56 -8.95
C ILE A 66 -7.51 7.72 -8.82
N ILE A 67 -7.57 8.60 -9.81
CA ILE A 67 -8.51 9.71 -9.84
C ILE A 67 -9.94 9.18 -9.84
N GLU A 68 -10.23 8.18 -10.66
CA GLU A 68 -11.58 7.60 -10.72
C GLU A 68 -11.92 6.88 -9.41
N MET A 69 -11.00 6.12 -8.82
CA MET A 69 -11.19 5.48 -7.52
C MET A 69 -11.54 6.50 -6.42
N GLY A 70 -10.85 7.64 -6.40
CA GLY A 70 -11.13 8.74 -5.47
C GLY A 70 -12.51 9.37 -5.72
N LYS A 71 -12.91 9.59 -6.97
CA LYS A 71 -14.23 10.11 -7.33
C LYS A 71 -15.36 9.17 -6.93
N GLN A 72 -15.10 7.86 -6.88
CA GLN A 72 -16.07 6.86 -6.41
C GLN A 72 -16.10 6.73 -4.87
N GLY A 73 -15.39 7.60 -4.15
CA GLY A 73 -15.38 7.65 -2.69
C GLY A 73 -14.41 6.70 -2.01
N GLY A 74 -13.57 5.98 -2.77
CA GLY A 74 -12.49 5.15 -2.28
C GLY A 74 -11.14 5.84 -2.26
N LEU A 75 -10.06 5.08 -2.07
CA LEU A 75 -8.70 5.59 -2.04
C LEU A 75 -7.82 4.90 -3.08
N GLY A 76 -7.34 5.64 -4.06
CA GLY A 76 -6.32 5.18 -4.99
C GLY A 76 -4.91 5.36 -4.42
N VAL A 77 -4.03 4.36 -4.56
CA VAL A 77 -2.66 4.40 -4.02
C VAL A 77 -1.64 4.31 -5.15
N ILE A 78 -0.80 5.32 -5.22
CA ILE A 78 0.31 5.43 -6.18
C ILE A 78 1.48 4.55 -5.74
N ASN A 79 2.09 3.81 -6.66
CA ASN A 79 3.39 3.17 -6.43
C ASN A 79 4.52 4.10 -6.86
N ALA A 80 5.17 4.77 -5.91
CA ALA A 80 6.29 5.68 -6.22
C ALA A 80 7.49 4.98 -6.86
N GLU A 81 7.62 3.67 -6.70
CA GLU A 81 8.72 2.87 -7.24
C GLU A 81 8.32 2.09 -8.50
N GLY A 82 7.10 2.28 -8.98
CA GLY A 82 6.54 1.62 -10.14
C GLY A 82 7.00 2.17 -11.48
N LEU A 83 6.38 1.67 -12.56
CA LEU A 83 6.77 2.01 -13.94
C LEU A 83 6.48 3.47 -14.32
N TRP A 84 5.46 4.08 -13.73
CA TRP A 84 5.08 5.45 -14.09
C TRP A 84 5.97 6.57 -13.54
N GLY A 85 6.86 6.27 -12.61
CA GLY A 85 7.99 7.13 -12.27
C GLY A 85 9.25 6.85 -13.09
N ARG A 86 9.20 5.90 -14.06
CA ARG A 86 10.34 5.44 -14.84
C ARG A 86 10.17 5.62 -16.34
N HIS A 87 8.92 5.57 -16.82
CA HIS A 87 8.59 5.60 -18.24
C HIS A 87 7.54 6.67 -18.52
N GLU A 88 7.87 7.59 -19.42
CA GLU A 88 6.93 8.60 -19.91
C GLU A 88 5.77 7.94 -20.67
N ASP A 89 6.10 6.97 -21.55
CA ASP A 89 5.13 6.11 -22.24
C ASP A 89 4.81 4.88 -21.42
N LEU A 90 3.89 5.05 -20.44
CA LEU A 90 3.42 3.97 -19.60
C LEU A 90 2.60 2.92 -20.38
N GLU A 91 1.77 3.36 -21.34
CA GLU A 91 0.95 2.46 -22.14
C GLU A 91 1.82 1.53 -22.98
N GLY A 92 2.86 2.05 -23.61
CA GLY A 92 3.84 1.26 -24.34
C GLY A 92 4.61 0.28 -23.44
N ALA A 93 5.00 0.68 -22.23
CA ALA A 93 5.63 -0.19 -21.26
C ALA A 93 4.70 -1.34 -20.84
N LEU A 94 3.44 -1.06 -20.51
CA LEU A 94 2.45 -2.07 -20.17
C LEU A 94 2.10 -2.99 -21.36
N ALA A 95 1.99 -2.45 -22.56
CA ALA A 95 1.74 -3.24 -23.77
C ALA A 95 2.86 -4.27 -24.03
N ARG A 96 4.11 -3.92 -23.75
CA ARG A 96 5.24 -4.87 -23.81
C ARG A 96 5.06 -6.03 -22.84
N ILE A 97 4.62 -5.78 -21.61
CA ILE A 97 4.36 -6.83 -20.62
C ILE A 97 3.22 -7.74 -21.09
N TYR A 98 2.12 -7.15 -21.57
CA TYR A 98 0.94 -7.92 -22.02
C TYR A 98 1.22 -8.72 -23.29
N SER A 99 2.15 -8.29 -24.14
CA SER A 99 2.50 -9.01 -25.38
C SER A 99 3.21 -10.35 -25.15
N GLN A 100 3.82 -10.53 -23.98
CA GLN A 100 4.55 -11.74 -23.62
C GLN A 100 4.22 -12.20 -22.19
N PRO A 101 3.01 -12.73 -21.97
CA PRO A 101 2.58 -13.19 -20.65
C PRO A 101 3.51 -14.27 -20.09
N GLY A 102 3.98 -14.05 -18.86
CA GLY A 102 4.88 -14.97 -18.16
C GLY A 102 6.37 -14.73 -18.41
N ASP A 103 6.74 -13.78 -19.25
CA ASP A 103 8.15 -13.37 -19.39
C ASP A 103 8.52 -12.29 -18.36
N ASN A 104 9.08 -12.72 -17.25
CA ASN A 104 9.53 -11.84 -16.19
C ASN A 104 10.75 -10.96 -16.59
N SER A 105 11.45 -11.30 -17.68
CA SER A 105 12.63 -10.53 -18.12
C SER A 105 12.25 -9.11 -18.57
N ILE A 106 11.10 -8.96 -19.22
CA ILE A 106 10.57 -7.66 -19.63
C ILE A 106 10.24 -6.79 -18.41
N ILE A 107 9.61 -7.39 -17.39
CA ILE A 107 9.29 -6.68 -16.14
C ILE A 107 10.58 -6.20 -15.47
N GLN A 108 11.59 -7.08 -15.39
CA GLN A 108 12.89 -6.73 -14.82
C GLN A 108 13.60 -5.63 -15.60
N GLU A 109 13.58 -5.70 -16.94
CA GLU A 109 14.15 -4.67 -17.81
C GLU A 109 13.48 -3.31 -17.57
N LEU A 110 12.15 -3.27 -17.57
CA LEU A 110 11.40 -2.03 -17.38
C LEU A 110 11.62 -1.43 -15.99
N HIS A 111 11.69 -2.26 -14.94
CA HIS A 111 12.00 -1.81 -13.58
C HIS A 111 13.48 -1.46 -13.35
N ALA A 112 14.40 -1.89 -14.22
CA ALA A 112 15.81 -1.50 -14.16
C ALA A 112 16.06 -0.04 -14.61
N ALA A 113 15.12 0.57 -15.32
CA ALA A 113 15.22 1.98 -15.66
C ALA A 113 15.24 2.83 -14.36
N PRO A 114 16.07 3.90 -14.31
CA PRO A 114 16.11 4.77 -13.12
C PRO A 114 14.77 5.46 -12.90
N LEU A 115 14.47 5.78 -11.64
CA LEU A 115 13.35 6.67 -11.32
C LEU A 115 13.66 8.07 -11.79
N ASP A 116 12.69 8.70 -12.43
CA ASP A 116 12.72 10.10 -12.80
C ASP A 116 11.88 10.90 -11.79
N ASP A 117 12.53 11.65 -10.93
CA ASP A 117 11.90 12.43 -9.87
C ASP A 117 10.95 13.50 -10.44
N ALA A 118 11.23 14.05 -11.62
CA ALA A 118 10.38 15.04 -12.27
C ALA A 118 9.09 14.38 -12.80
N LEU A 119 9.22 13.25 -13.49
CA LEU A 119 8.07 12.47 -13.97
C LEU A 119 7.21 11.98 -12.82
N LEU A 120 7.80 11.46 -11.74
CA LEU A 120 7.07 11.04 -10.55
C LEU A 120 6.28 12.20 -9.93
N THR A 121 6.93 13.37 -9.81
CA THR A 121 6.29 14.59 -9.30
C THR A 121 5.13 15.02 -10.18
N GLU A 122 5.28 14.98 -11.51
CA GLU A 122 4.20 15.28 -12.45
C GLU A 122 3.01 14.36 -12.28
N ARG A 123 3.24 13.04 -12.17
CA ARG A 123 2.17 12.04 -11.97
C ARG A 123 1.43 12.24 -10.64
N ILE A 124 2.15 12.51 -9.56
CA ILE A 124 1.55 12.83 -8.25
C ILE A 124 0.73 14.13 -8.35
N SER A 125 1.27 15.15 -9.01
CA SER A 125 0.59 16.43 -9.21
C SER A 125 -0.69 16.29 -10.04
N GLN A 126 -0.70 15.43 -11.06
CA GLN A 126 -1.89 15.13 -11.86
C GLN A 126 -3.03 14.61 -10.98
N VAL A 127 -2.73 13.71 -10.04
CA VAL A 127 -3.72 13.18 -9.09
C VAL A 127 -4.17 14.28 -8.12
N ARG A 128 -3.23 15.02 -7.52
CA ARG A 128 -3.52 16.13 -6.61
C ARG A 128 -4.44 17.17 -7.25
N ASP A 129 -4.13 17.58 -8.46
CA ASP A 129 -4.83 18.65 -9.17
C ASP A 129 -6.26 18.23 -9.58
N SER A 130 -6.58 16.95 -9.55
CA SER A 130 -7.94 16.43 -9.72
C SER A 130 -8.83 16.60 -8.48
N GLY A 131 -8.25 16.94 -7.32
CA GLY A 131 -8.93 17.17 -6.06
C GLY A 131 -9.26 15.90 -5.26
N VAL A 132 -8.76 14.73 -5.66
CA VAL A 132 -8.87 13.50 -4.84
C VAL A 132 -7.69 13.40 -3.87
N THR A 133 -7.87 12.66 -2.77
CA THR A 133 -6.80 12.42 -1.79
C THR A 133 -5.64 11.68 -2.42
N VAL A 134 -4.43 12.17 -2.21
CA VAL A 134 -3.19 11.64 -2.79
C VAL A 134 -2.52 10.68 -1.80
N ALA A 135 -2.59 9.39 -2.08
CA ALA A 135 -1.91 8.36 -1.32
C ALA A 135 -0.76 7.76 -2.13
N VAL A 136 0.42 7.65 -1.53
CA VAL A 136 1.63 7.17 -2.22
C VAL A 136 2.28 6.05 -1.42
N ARG A 137 2.62 4.96 -2.11
CA ARG A 137 3.32 3.81 -1.55
C ARG A 137 4.81 3.89 -1.84
N VAL A 138 5.61 3.63 -0.80
CA VAL A 138 7.06 3.40 -0.88
C VAL A 138 7.39 2.07 -0.20
N SER A 139 8.51 1.45 -0.60
CA SER A 139 9.03 0.28 0.12
C SER A 139 9.75 0.69 1.41
N PRO A 140 9.86 -0.20 2.41
CA PRO A 140 10.65 0.08 3.62
C PRO A 140 12.12 0.40 3.30
N GLN A 141 12.67 -0.22 2.26
CA GLN A 141 14.06 0.00 1.83
C GLN A 141 14.33 1.43 1.38
N ASN A 142 13.37 2.02 0.65
CA ASN A 142 13.52 3.32 0.03
C ASN A 142 12.75 4.42 0.75
N ALA A 143 12.03 4.09 1.85
CA ALA A 143 11.16 5.03 2.54
C ALA A 143 11.88 6.30 2.99
N ARG A 144 13.09 6.17 3.54
CA ARG A 144 13.88 7.33 4.02
C ARG A 144 14.21 8.32 2.92
N GLU A 145 14.52 7.82 1.72
CA GLU A 145 14.86 8.66 0.56
C GLU A 145 13.60 9.18 -0.15
N MET A 146 12.62 8.31 -0.34
CA MET A 146 11.46 8.60 -1.19
C MET A 146 10.36 9.41 -0.48
N ALA A 147 10.14 9.21 0.83
CA ALA A 147 9.06 9.88 1.53
C ALA A 147 9.14 11.41 1.45
N PRO A 148 10.30 12.06 1.68
CA PRO A 148 10.38 13.52 1.53
C PRO A 148 10.05 13.99 0.12
N LYS A 149 10.44 13.24 -0.91
CA LYS A 149 10.19 13.59 -2.32
C LYS A 149 8.70 13.51 -2.65
N VAL A 150 8.04 12.42 -2.28
CA VAL A 150 6.61 12.24 -2.60
C VAL A 150 5.72 13.17 -1.79
N ILE A 151 6.08 13.48 -0.53
CA ILE A 151 5.36 14.46 0.30
C ILE A 151 5.51 15.86 -0.32
N ALA A 152 6.72 16.25 -0.74
CA ALA A 152 6.95 17.52 -1.42
C ALA A 152 6.20 17.63 -2.75
N ALA A 153 5.95 16.51 -3.45
CA ALA A 153 5.14 16.46 -4.67
C ALA A 153 3.63 16.57 -4.38
N GLY A 154 3.19 16.36 -3.13
CA GLY A 154 1.81 16.51 -2.71
C GLY A 154 1.14 15.26 -2.16
N ALA A 155 1.89 14.24 -1.75
CA ALA A 155 1.33 13.09 -1.06
C ALA A 155 0.74 13.51 0.30
N GLU A 156 -0.51 13.13 0.55
CA GLU A 156 -1.26 13.42 1.77
C GLU A 156 -1.30 12.22 2.72
N LEU A 157 -1.16 11.01 2.17
CA LEU A 157 -1.07 9.75 2.90
C LEU A 157 0.13 8.96 2.38
N LEU A 158 0.93 8.41 3.28
CA LEU A 158 2.08 7.58 2.93
C LEU A 158 1.83 6.13 3.30
N PHE A 159 2.03 5.22 2.34
CA PHE A 159 2.03 3.78 2.57
C PHE A 159 3.45 3.26 2.59
N ILE A 160 3.88 2.67 3.72
CA ILE A 160 5.12 1.92 3.80
C ILE A 160 4.76 0.44 3.69
N GLN A 161 4.91 -0.11 2.49
CA GLN A 161 4.45 -1.45 2.18
C GLN A 161 5.58 -2.35 1.70
N GLY A 162 5.73 -3.49 2.38
CA GLY A 162 6.55 -4.63 1.99
C GLY A 162 5.75 -5.92 2.14
N THR A 163 6.30 -7.05 1.69
CA THR A 163 5.71 -8.38 1.92
C THR A 163 5.54 -8.64 3.41
N LEU A 164 6.53 -8.22 4.18
CA LEU A 164 6.51 -8.21 5.64
C LEU A 164 7.23 -6.94 6.10
N VAL A 165 6.58 -6.17 6.96
CA VAL A 165 7.17 -5.00 7.60
C VAL A 165 7.51 -5.36 9.03
N SER A 166 8.76 -5.12 9.43
CA SER A 166 9.24 -5.26 10.80
C SER A 166 9.41 -3.88 11.44
N ALA A 167 9.43 -3.84 12.78
CA ALA A 167 9.64 -2.60 13.51
C ALA A 167 10.94 -1.89 13.13
N GLU A 168 11.95 -2.66 12.76
CA GLU A 168 13.24 -2.18 12.28
C GLU A 168 13.60 -2.90 10.98
N HIS A 169 13.77 -2.14 9.91
CA HIS A 169 14.19 -2.68 8.62
C HIS A 169 15.69 -2.46 8.44
N VAL A 170 16.41 -3.55 8.22
CA VAL A 170 17.87 -3.53 7.96
C VAL A 170 18.14 -3.84 6.49
N ALA A 171 18.63 -2.86 5.77
CA ALA A 171 19.07 -3.02 4.38
C ALA A 171 20.59 -3.25 4.33
N THR A 172 21.05 -3.99 3.32
CA THR A 172 22.49 -4.22 3.10
C THR A 172 23.19 -2.89 2.80
N GLY A 173 24.11 -2.48 3.68
CA GLY A 173 24.93 -1.27 3.50
C GLY A 173 24.25 0.05 3.90
N GLY A 174 23.07 0.02 4.52
CA GLY A 174 22.37 1.19 5.02
C GLY A 174 22.20 1.20 6.54
N GLU A 175 21.84 2.36 7.10
CA GLU A 175 21.41 2.43 8.50
C GLU A 175 20.02 1.76 8.65
N PRO A 176 19.79 1.03 9.74
CA PRO A 176 18.47 0.46 10.03
C PRO A 176 17.38 1.54 10.02
N LEU A 177 16.24 1.24 9.41
CA LEU A 177 15.06 2.08 9.45
C LEU A 177 14.21 1.68 10.66
N ASN A 178 14.27 2.48 11.72
CA ASN A 178 13.32 2.38 12.82
C ASN A 178 12.01 3.04 12.40
N LEU A 179 10.97 2.22 12.18
CA LEU A 179 9.68 2.70 11.66
C LEU A 179 9.00 3.67 12.60
N LYS A 180 9.03 3.44 13.90
CA LYS A 180 8.40 4.33 14.88
C LYS A 180 8.99 5.73 14.86
N GLU A 181 10.32 5.83 14.87
CA GLU A 181 11.02 7.11 14.80
C GLU A 181 10.80 7.80 13.46
N PHE A 182 10.85 7.02 12.38
CA PHE A 182 10.66 7.52 11.04
C PHE A 182 9.24 8.07 10.83
N ILE A 183 8.21 7.31 11.21
CA ILE A 183 6.81 7.74 11.13
C ILE A 183 6.58 8.99 11.97
N GLY A 184 7.13 9.03 13.19
CA GLY A 184 7.03 10.19 14.07
C GLY A 184 7.73 11.46 13.55
N SER A 185 8.59 11.35 12.54
CA SER A 185 9.26 12.47 11.88
C SER A 185 8.50 13.06 10.69
N LEU A 186 7.40 12.43 10.27
CA LEU A 186 6.62 12.83 9.10
C LEU A 186 5.38 13.62 9.50
N ASP A 187 5.01 14.60 8.67
CA ASP A 187 3.82 15.43 8.86
C ASP A 187 2.56 14.89 8.17
N VAL A 188 2.63 13.67 7.62
CA VAL A 188 1.51 13.00 6.95
C VAL A 188 1.18 11.69 7.65
N PRO A 189 -0.10 11.25 7.67
CA PRO A 189 -0.47 9.95 8.20
C PRO A 189 0.21 8.81 7.43
N VAL A 190 0.66 7.79 8.16
CA VAL A 190 1.36 6.63 7.58
C VAL A 190 0.58 5.35 7.82
N ILE A 191 0.43 4.56 6.76
CA ILE A 191 -0.13 3.21 6.80
C ILE A 191 0.99 2.24 6.52
N ALA A 192 1.35 1.41 7.50
CA ALA A 192 2.42 0.43 7.36
C ALA A 192 1.87 -1.01 7.31
N GLY A 193 2.42 -1.85 6.43
CA GLY A 193 2.02 -3.27 6.28
C GLY A 193 2.84 -4.00 5.21
N GLY A 194 2.72 -5.41 5.04
CA GLY A 194 1.94 -6.26 5.94
C GLY A 194 2.58 -6.54 7.29
N VAL A 195 1.72 -6.71 8.26
CA VAL A 195 2.11 -7.09 9.61
C VAL A 195 1.60 -8.52 9.89
N THR A 196 2.35 -9.30 10.69
CA THR A 196 2.07 -10.71 10.92
C THR A 196 1.31 -11.00 12.21
N ASP A 197 1.34 -10.07 13.15
CA ASP A 197 0.69 -10.24 14.44
C ASP A 197 0.26 -8.90 15.05
N TYR A 198 -0.54 -9.00 16.11
CA TYR A 198 -1.04 -7.84 16.83
C TYR A 198 0.05 -7.00 17.49
N THR A 199 1.10 -7.64 18.00
CA THR A 199 2.20 -6.95 18.67
C THR A 199 2.95 -6.07 17.68
N LEU A 200 3.24 -6.60 16.50
CA LEU A 200 3.87 -5.84 15.42
C LEU A 200 3.00 -4.68 14.95
N SER A 201 1.69 -4.87 14.91
CA SER A 201 0.72 -3.82 14.56
C SER A 201 0.72 -2.64 15.55
N LEU A 202 1.13 -2.84 16.80
CA LEU A 202 1.15 -1.81 17.84
C LEU A 202 2.48 -1.03 17.96
N ILE A 203 3.47 -1.32 17.13
CA ILE A 203 4.81 -0.72 17.21
C ILE A 203 4.86 0.68 16.55
N HIS A 204 3.81 1.12 15.93
CA HIS A 204 3.76 2.42 15.25
C HIS A 204 3.20 3.51 16.16
#